data_ac3eca01a385c78e5cea4c3bc655afc4
#
_entry.id   ac3eca01a385c78e5cea4c3bc655afc4
#
_cell.length_a   1.000
_cell.length_b   1.000
_cell.length_c   1.000
_cell.angle_alpha   90.00
_cell.angle_beta   90.00
_cell.angle_gamma   90.00
#
_symmetry.space_group_name_H-M   'P 1'
#
loop_
_entity.id
_entity.type
_entity.pdbx_description
1 polymer ?
#
loop_
_entity_poly.entity_id
_entity_poly.type
_entity_poly.pdbx_seq_one_letter_code
_entity_poly.pdbx_strand_id
1 'polypeptide(L)'
;LILYLSTMPLIPSRLKWLSVRVLAALPMLVSVCMAVLAVWYWQKPLMCMPLVLGVIAGGLVDLDNRLTGRIQNLLSTIAAFSVSSLTVQFTFGQPLLFLPAMTLLTFVFTLSGAISLRYRTISFGTLVVALYTILTINHSMVWYANTLLILCGTLLYSGNTLLLHLILPHRPVQDSMAAAYTELAGYLDIKAQFFDPDDTDQLEQRQIALAMQNGKVITAFNQVRSALFYRMRGQHRHPRTARMLHYYFAAQDIHERASSSYIGEYRRF
;
A
#
# COMPACT_ATOMS: atom_id res chain seq x y z
N LEU A 1 12.98 17.71 20.82
CA LEU A 1 12.86 16.24 20.99
C LEU A 1 12.89 15.50 19.66
N ILE A 2 12.17 16.01 18.63
CA ILE A 2 12.12 15.41 17.27
C ILE A 2 13.47 15.52 16.54
N LEU A 3 14.25 16.57 16.80
CA LEU A 3 15.58 16.78 16.22
C LEU A 3 16.65 15.82 16.81
N TYR A 4 16.47 15.37 18.05
CA TYR A 4 17.42 14.47 18.71
C TYR A 4 17.25 13.00 18.30
N LEU A 5 16.04 12.58 17.89
CA LEU A 5 15.77 11.23 17.39
C LEU A 5 16.32 11.00 15.97
N SER A 6 16.61 12.07 15.20
CA SER A 6 17.16 11.94 13.84
C SER A 6 18.68 11.69 13.80
N THR A 7 19.37 11.82 14.92
CA THR A 7 20.83 11.66 15.01
C THR A 7 21.29 10.33 15.65
N MET A 8 20.35 9.52 16.13
CA MET A 8 20.72 8.22 16.70
C MET A 8 21.14 7.23 15.60
N PRO A 9 22.39 6.72 15.62
CA PRO A 9 22.84 5.63 14.75
C PRO A 9 22.36 4.27 15.29
N LEU A 10 21.08 4.15 15.63
CA LEU A 10 20.51 2.94 16.27
C LEU A 10 20.00 1.89 15.30
N ILE A 11 20.28 2.02 14.00
CA ILE A 11 20.04 0.92 13.07
C ILE A 11 21.37 0.20 12.87
N PRO A 12 21.59 -0.96 13.54
CA PRO A 12 22.78 -1.75 13.30
C PRO A 12 22.84 -2.09 11.82
N SER A 13 24.05 -2.02 11.26
CA SER A 13 24.35 -2.36 9.86
C SER A 13 23.82 -3.75 9.42
N ARG A 14 23.41 -4.56 10.36
CA ARG A 14 22.78 -5.89 10.16
C ARG A 14 21.34 -5.83 9.60
N LEU A 15 20.61 -4.71 9.75
CA LEU A 15 19.26 -4.56 9.16
C LEU A 15 19.28 -4.28 7.65
N LYS A 16 20.41 -4.03 7.04
CA LYS A 16 20.57 -3.89 5.59
C LYS A 16 20.23 -5.17 4.81
N TRP A 17 20.23 -6.32 5.47
CA TRP A 17 19.95 -7.62 4.89
C TRP A 17 18.46 -8.02 4.89
N LEU A 18 17.60 -7.31 5.64
CA LEU A 18 16.17 -7.56 5.53
C LEU A 18 15.68 -6.99 4.18
N SER A 19 15.29 -7.91 3.32
CA SER A 19 14.72 -7.53 2.02
C SER A 19 13.53 -6.57 2.25
N VAL A 20 13.32 -5.64 1.34
CA VAL A 20 12.20 -4.67 1.34
C VAL A 20 10.87 -5.37 1.62
N ARG A 21 10.69 -6.61 1.12
CA ARG A 21 9.51 -7.44 1.31
C ARG A 21 9.27 -7.85 2.76
N VAL A 22 10.33 -8.25 3.48
CA VAL A 22 10.22 -8.64 4.90
C VAL A 22 9.85 -7.43 5.75
N LEU A 23 10.41 -6.27 5.45
CA LEU A 23 10.10 -5.05 6.20
C LEU A 23 8.68 -4.55 5.94
N ALA A 24 8.14 -4.75 4.73
CA ALA A 24 6.74 -4.44 4.42
C ALA A 24 5.75 -5.34 5.18
N ALA A 25 6.13 -6.60 5.44
CA ALA A 25 5.32 -7.55 6.20
C ALA A 25 5.41 -7.36 7.73
N LEU A 26 6.45 -6.65 8.21
CA LEU A 26 6.74 -6.50 9.64
C LEU A 26 5.61 -5.85 10.44
N PRO A 27 4.92 -4.77 9.98
CA PRO A 27 3.80 -4.19 10.71
C PRO A 27 2.66 -5.18 10.91
N MET A 28 2.38 -6.00 9.89
CA MET A 28 1.33 -7.01 9.95
C MET A 28 1.67 -8.09 10.99
N LEU A 29 2.88 -8.62 10.93
CA LEU A 29 3.36 -9.62 11.87
C LEU A 29 3.32 -9.10 13.30
N VAL A 30 3.85 -7.90 13.56
CA VAL A 30 3.85 -7.28 14.90
C VAL A 30 2.42 -7.07 15.38
N SER A 31 1.51 -6.58 14.52
CA SER A 31 0.13 -6.32 14.90
C SER A 31 -0.62 -7.61 15.24
N VAL A 32 -0.43 -8.68 14.48
CA VAL A 32 -1.04 -9.99 14.78
C VAL A 32 -0.47 -10.55 16.08
N CYS A 33 0.85 -10.51 16.28
CA CYS A 33 1.46 -10.97 17.53
C CYS A 33 0.92 -10.18 18.74
N MET A 34 0.82 -8.85 18.65
CA MET A 34 0.25 -8.02 19.71
C MET A 34 -1.21 -8.36 19.99
N ALA A 35 -2.03 -8.58 18.94
CA ALA A 35 -3.42 -8.96 19.09
C ALA A 35 -3.57 -10.30 19.80
N VAL A 36 -2.80 -11.31 19.40
CA VAL A 36 -2.82 -12.64 20.03
C VAL A 36 -2.34 -12.59 21.49
N LEU A 37 -1.26 -11.86 21.77
CA LEU A 37 -0.75 -11.69 23.13
C LEU A 37 -1.77 -10.96 24.04
N ALA A 38 -2.45 -9.94 23.53
CA ALA A 38 -3.47 -9.23 24.29
C ALA A 38 -4.65 -10.15 24.65
N VAL A 39 -5.11 -10.96 23.70
CA VAL A 39 -6.19 -11.93 23.94
C VAL A 39 -5.76 -13.02 24.93
N TRP A 40 -4.52 -13.51 24.81
CA TRP A 40 -3.97 -14.47 25.76
C TRP A 40 -3.88 -13.91 27.18
N TYR A 41 -3.44 -12.66 27.30
CA TYR A 41 -3.37 -11.98 28.61
C TYR A 41 -4.76 -11.79 29.25
N TRP A 42 -5.77 -11.44 28.44
CA TRP A 42 -7.15 -11.25 28.95
C TRP A 42 -7.93 -12.57 29.12
N GLN A 43 -7.36 -13.71 28.72
CA GLN A 43 -8.00 -15.04 28.81
C GLN A 43 -9.38 -15.11 28.14
N LYS A 44 -9.59 -14.37 27.04
CA LYS A 44 -10.83 -14.31 26.27
C LYS A 44 -10.66 -14.77 24.83
N PRO A 45 -10.56 -16.08 24.58
CA PRO A 45 -10.25 -16.63 23.24
C PRO A 45 -11.26 -16.22 22.15
N LEU A 46 -12.52 -15.98 22.51
CA LEU A 46 -13.56 -15.55 21.57
C LEU A 46 -13.28 -14.19 20.92
N MET A 47 -12.47 -13.34 21.54
CA MET A 47 -12.10 -12.03 21.02
C MET A 47 -10.96 -12.11 19.99
N CYS A 48 -10.26 -13.24 19.87
CA CYS A 48 -9.09 -13.39 19.01
C CYS A 48 -9.46 -13.24 17.54
N MET A 49 -10.50 -13.92 17.12
CA MET A 49 -10.89 -13.99 15.71
C MET A 49 -11.27 -12.61 15.13
N PRO A 50 -12.21 -11.85 15.72
CA PRO A 50 -12.57 -10.53 15.18
C PRO A 50 -11.41 -9.53 15.26
N LEU A 51 -10.57 -9.61 16.29
CA LEU A 51 -9.42 -8.71 16.45
C LEU A 51 -8.37 -8.95 15.35
N VAL A 52 -7.98 -10.21 15.11
CA VAL A 52 -7.00 -10.58 14.07
C VAL A 52 -7.54 -10.29 12.68
N LEU A 53 -8.82 -10.58 12.42
CA LEU A 53 -9.45 -10.25 11.13
C LEU A 53 -9.50 -8.74 10.91
N GLY A 54 -9.67 -7.94 11.96
CA GLY A 54 -9.54 -6.48 11.90
C GLY A 54 -8.13 -6.00 11.54
N VAL A 55 -7.09 -6.64 12.06
CA VAL A 55 -5.67 -6.37 11.67
C VAL A 55 -5.47 -6.66 10.19
N ILE A 56 -5.96 -7.81 9.70
CA ILE A 56 -5.83 -8.20 8.28
C ILE A 56 -6.59 -7.20 7.39
N ALA A 57 -7.83 -6.84 7.76
CA ALA A 57 -8.62 -5.87 7.01
C ALA A 57 -7.94 -4.49 6.93
N GLY A 58 -7.31 -4.03 8.02
CA GLY A 58 -6.51 -2.82 8.05
C GLY A 58 -5.33 -2.87 7.07
N GLY A 59 -4.67 -4.04 6.97
CA GLY A 59 -3.56 -4.28 6.04
C GLY A 59 -3.97 -4.24 4.57
N LEU A 60 -5.20 -4.62 4.24
CA LEU A 60 -5.70 -4.58 2.86
C LEU A 60 -5.93 -3.15 2.34
N VAL A 61 -6.12 -2.20 3.24
CA VAL A 61 -6.49 -0.81 2.89
C VAL A 61 -5.30 0.16 2.94
N ASP A 62 -4.15 -0.27 3.46
CA ASP A 62 -2.96 0.60 3.63
C ASP A 62 -2.22 0.79 2.30
N LEU A 63 -2.52 1.89 1.62
CA LEU A 63 -1.92 2.24 0.31
C LEU A 63 -1.14 3.55 0.30
N ASP A 64 -1.25 4.39 1.33
CA ASP A 64 -0.77 5.77 1.22
C ASP A 64 0.61 5.97 1.88
N ASN A 65 1.53 6.60 1.14
CA ASN A 65 2.88 6.91 1.62
C ASN A 65 2.96 8.29 2.34
N ARG A 66 1.86 9.05 2.39
CA ARG A 66 1.80 10.38 3.00
C ARG A 66 1.09 10.33 4.35
N LEU A 67 1.63 10.99 5.39
CA LEU A 67 1.03 11.00 6.73
C LEU A 67 -0.41 11.53 6.73
N THR A 68 -0.67 12.66 6.07
CA THR A 68 -2.02 13.23 5.92
C THR A 68 -2.96 12.30 5.17
N GLY A 69 -2.46 11.68 4.10
CA GLY A 69 -3.21 10.68 3.34
C GLY A 69 -3.55 9.45 4.17
N ARG A 70 -2.61 8.97 5.01
CA ARG A 70 -2.83 7.83 5.92
C ARG A 70 -3.90 8.11 6.97
N ILE A 71 -3.88 9.30 7.59
CA ILE A 71 -4.90 9.69 8.57
C ILE A 71 -6.28 9.80 7.90
N GLN A 72 -6.37 10.44 6.75
CA GLN A 72 -7.62 10.55 6.00
C GLN A 72 -8.13 9.18 5.54
N ASN A 73 -7.22 8.30 5.08
CA ASN A 73 -7.53 6.93 4.71
C ASN A 73 -8.06 6.13 5.91
N LEU A 74 -7.39 6.25 7.07
CA LEU A 74 -7.80 5.61 8.30
C LEU A 74 -9.21 6.05 8.75
N LEU A 75 -9.50 7.35 8.74
CA LEU A 75 -10.83 7.86 9.09
C LEU A 75 -11.91 7.34 8.15
N SER A 76 -11.65 7.37 6.84
CA SER A 76 -12.59 6.84 5.84
C SER A 76 -12.78 5.32 6.00
N THR A 77 -11.72 4.59 6.32
CA THR A 77 -11.76 3.15 6.57
C THR A 77 -12.56 2.81 7.81
N ILE A 78 -12.34 3.51 8.92
CA ILE A 78 -13.09 3.32 10.17
C ILE A 78 -14.58 3.56 9.92
N ALA A 79 -14.95 4.64 9.23
CA ALA A 79 -16.34 4.94 8.91
C ALA A 79 -16.97 3.83 8.05
N ALA A 80 -16.28 3.41 6.97
CA ALA A 80 -16.77 2.39 6.07
C ALA A 80 -16.90 1.01 6.76
N PHE A 81 -15.91 0.61 7.55
CA PHE A 81 -15.92 -0.65 8.30
C PHE A 81 -17.01 -0.66 9.38
N SER A 82 -17.23 0.48 10.05
CA SER A 82 -18.32 0.63 11.02
C SER A 82 -19.68 0.44 10.36
N VAL A 83 -19.92 1.13 9.24
CA VAL A 83 -21.18 1.01 8.48
C VAL A 83 -21.39 -0.43 8.06
N SER A 84 -20.39 -1.06 7.48
CA SER A 84 -20.48 -2.44 6.99
C SER A 84 -20.76 -3.43 8.12
N SER A 85 -19.97 -3.39 9.20
CA SER A 85 -20.09 -4.33 10.31
C SER A 85 -21.42 -4.15 11.06
N LEU A 86 -21.84 -2.91 11.29
CA LEU A 86 -23.14 -2.63 11.93
C LEU A 86 -24.32 -3.07 11.06
N THR A 87 -24.27 -2.82 9.74
CA THR A 87 -25.32 -3.29 8.82
C THR A 87 -25.49 -4.80 8.91
N VAL A 88 -24.38 -5.54 8.87
CA VAL A 88 -24.43 -7.00 9.03
C VAL A 88 -25.02 -7.40 10.36
N GLN A 89 -24.57 -6.81 11.47
CA GLN A 89 -25.04 -7.18 12.81
C GLN A 89 -26.53 -6.93 13.00
N PHE A 90 -27.06 -5.81 12.49
CA PHE A 90 -28.48 -5.50 12.62
C PHE A 90 -29.39 -6.35 11.71
N THR A 91 -28.89 -6.78 10.56
CA THR A 91 -29.71 -7.47 9.56
C THR A 91 -29.57 -8.98 9.57
N PHE A 92 -28.49 -9.53 10.14
CA PHE A 92 -28.15 -10.96 10.08
C PHE A 92 -29.26 -11.88 10.64
N GLY A 93 -29.97 -11.43 11.70
CA GLY A 93 -31.08 -12.20 12.30
C GLY A 93 -32.37 -12.25 11.48
N GLN A 94 -32.47 -11.46 10.39
CA GLN A 94 -33.67 -11.32 9.57
C GLN A 94 -33.34 -11.51 8.10
N PRO A 95 -33.55 -12.71 7.51
CA PRO A 95 -33.14 -13.00 6.11
C PRO A 95 -33.75 -12.03 5.10
N LEU A 96 -34.98 -11.57 5.35
CA LEU A 96 -35.71 -10.65 4.48
C LEU A 96 -35.05 -9.26 4.41
N LEU A 97 -34.40 -8.81 5.48
CA LEU A 97 -33.67 -7.55 5.54
C LEU A 97 -32.19 -7.72 5.16
N PHE A 98 -31.62 -8.87 5.43
CA PHE A 98 -30.20 -9.16 5.19
C PHE A 98 -29.87 -9.14 3.70
N LEU A 99 -30.67 -9.81 2.87
CA LEU A 99 -30.42 -9.87 1.42
C LEU A 99 -30.39 -8.49 0.74
N PRO A 100 -31.43 -7.62 0.90
CA PRO A 100 -31.38 -6.30 0.28
C PRO A 100 -30.32 -5.40 0.90
N ALA A 101 -30.04 -5.51 2.21
CA ALA A 101 -29.00 -4.73 2.86
C ALA A 101 -27.61 -5.06 2.32
N MET A 102 -27.29 -6.35 2.18
CA MET A 102 -26.00 -6.79 1.61
C MET A 102 -25.88 -6.44 0.13
N THR A 103 -26.97 -6.53 -0.64
CA THR A 103 -26.99 -6.13 -2.05
C THR A 103 -26.72 -4.63 -2.19
N LEU A 104 -27.40 -3.81 -1.40
CA LEU A 104 -27.21 -2.36 -1.40
C LEU A 104 -25.78 -1.99 -0.96
N LEU A 105 -25.30 -2.58 0.11
CA LEU A 105 -23.93 -2.37 0.61
C LEU A 105 -22.89 -2.71 -0.47
N THR A 106 -23.00 -3.87 -1.09
CA THR A 106 -22.12 -4.29 -2.18
C THR A 106 -22.18 -3.33 -3.36
N PHE A 107 -23.38 -2.92 -3.77
CA PHE A 107 -23.58 -1.99 -4.88
C PHE A 107 -22.93 -0.63 -4.60
N VAL A 108 -23.21 -0.03 -3.44
CA VAL A 108 -22.69 1.30 -3.06
C VAL A 108 -21.16 1.27 -2.96
N PHE A 109 -20.57 0.27 -2.29
CA PHE A 109 -19.11 0.19 -2.15
C PHE A 109 -18.41 -0.18 -3.46
N THR A 110 -19.00 -1.01 -4.31
CA THR A 110 -18.43 -1.29 -5.64
C THR A 110 -18.44 -0.02 -6.51
N LEU A 111 -19.53 0.74 -6.48
CA LEU A 111 -19.63 2.00 -7.21
C LEU A 111 -18.64 3.05 -6.69
N SER A 112 -18.49 3.18 -5.37
CA SER A 112 -17.51 4.10 -4.77
C SER A 112 -16.07 3.73 -5.13
N GLY A 113 -15.76 2.43 -5.31
CA GLY A 113 -14.46 1.95 -5.78
C GLY A 113 -14.09 2.38 -7.21
N ALA A 114 -15.06 2.80 -8.01
CA ALA A 114 -14.82 3.32 -9.37
C ALA A 114 -14.24 4.75 -9.37
N ILE A 115 -14.40 5.52 -8.29
CA ILE A 115 -14.00 6.94 -8.20
C ILE A 115 -12.49 7.10 -8.19
N SER A 116 -11.76 6.30 -7.39
CA SER A 116 -10.30 6.36 -7.30
C SER A 116 -9.70 5.08 -6.73
N LEU A 117 -8.39 4.92 -6.93
CA LEU A 117 -7.64 3.77 -6.39
C LEU A 117 -7.77 3.66 -4.86
N ARG A 118 -7.78 4.78 -4.14
CA ARG A 118 -7.98 4.84 -2.69
C ARG A 118 -9.34 4.27 -2.29
N TYR A 119 -10.41 4.73 -2.92
CA TYR A 119 -11.76 4.24 -2.62
C TYR A 119 -11.95 2.79 -3.04
N ARG A 120 -11.26 2.33 -4.09
CA ARG A 120 -11.28 0.92 -4.50
C ARG A 120 -10.80 -0.01 -3.40
N THR A 121 -9.67 0.31 -2.74
CA THR A 121 -9.12 -0.52 -1.67
C THR A 121 -9.96 -0.45 -0.40
N ILE A 122 -10.48 0.75 -0.03
CA ILE A 122 -11.41 0.89 1.10
C ILE A 122 -12.67 0.08 0.84
N SER A 123 -13.26 0.18 -0.34
CA SER A 123 -14.47 -0.55 -0.72
C SER A 123 -14.26 -2.05 -0.65
N PHE A 124 -13.16 -2.56 -1.21
CA PHE A 124 -12.81 -3.97 -1.12
C PHE A 124 -12.65 -4.42 0.34
N GLY A 125 -11.86 -3.68 1.14
CA GLY A 125 -11.70 -3.96 2.56
C GLY A 125 -13.02 -3.95 3.33
N THR A 126 -13.93 -3.04 2.98
CA THR A 126 -15.26 -2.93 3.61
C THR A 126 -16.14 -4.16 3.33
N LEU A 127 -16.13 -4.67 2.10
CA LEU A 127 -16.84 -5.91 1.75
C LEU A 127 -16.24 -7.13 2.45
N VAL A 128 -14.91 -7.17 2.56
CA VAL A 128 -14.22 -8.22 3.32
C VAL A 128 -14.59 -8.16 4.82
N VAL A 129 -14.70 -6.96 5.39
CA VAL A 129 -15.15 -6.78 6.80
C VAL A 129 -16.60 -7.22 6.98
N ALA A 130 -17.49 -7.02 6.00
CA ALA A 130 -18.84 -7.58 6.05
C ALA A 130 -18.80 -9.10 6.22
N LEU A 131 -18.00 -9.79 5.40
CA LEU A 131 -17.81 -11.24 5.50
C LEU A 131 -17.19 -11.66 6.84
N TYR A 132 -16.18 -10.91 7.31
CA TYR A 132 -15.55 -11.18 8.61
C TYR A 132 -16.53 -11.00 9.76
N THR A 133 -17.41 -10.02 9.68
CA THR A 133 -18.44 -9.82 10.68
C THR A 133 -19.41 -11.00 10.73
N ILE A 134 -19.83 -11.54 9.57
CA ILE A 134 -20.68 -12.74 9.48
C ILE A 134 -19.99 -13.93 10.15
N LEU A 135 -18.71 -14.15 9.83
CA LEU A 135 -17.93 -15.28 10.36
C LEU A 135 -17.73 -15.21 11.89
N THR A 136 -17.71 -14.01 12.45
CA THR A 136 -17.41 -13.78 13.86
C THR A 136 -18.63 -13.44 14.69
N ILE A 137 -19.84 -13.48 14.12
CA ILE A 137 -21.09 -13.31 14.88
C ILE A 137 -21.17 -14.40 15.94
N ASN A 138 -21.19 -13.96 17.19
CA ASN A 138 -21.38 -14.84 18.33
C ASN A 138 -22.45 -14.27 19.24
N HIS A 139 -23.52 -15.02 19.45
CA HIS A 139 -24.66 -14.61 20.27
C HIS A 139 -24.33 -14.46 21.77
N SER A 140 -23.14 -14.93 22.20
CA SER A 140 -22.67 -14.76 23.58
C SER A 140 -22.01 -13.41 23.86
N MET A 141 -21.74 -12.62 22.82
CA MET A 141 -21.14 -11.28 22.94
C MET A 141 -22.19 -10.17 22.80
N VAL A 142 -21.88 -9.03 23.42
CA VAL A 142 -22.69 -7.81 23.24
C VAL A 142 -22.68 -7.42 21.76
N TRP A 143 -23.80 -7.01 21.21
CA TRP A 143 -24.01 -6.74 19.78
C TRP A 143 -22.97 -5.81 19.14
N TYR A 144 -22.41 -4.84 19.86
CA TYR A 144 -21.39 -3.92 19.35
C TYR A 144 -19.94 -4.44 19.51
N ALA A 145 -19.72 -5.47 20.33
CA ALA A 145 -18.36 -5.92 20.69
C ALA A 145 -17.57 -6.42 19.47
N ASN A 146 -18.23 -7.12 18.57
CA ASN A 146 -17.61 -7.63 17.35
C ASN A 146 -17.11 -6.49 16.44
N THR A 147 -17.94 -5.48 16.20
CA THR A 147 -17.56 -4.29 15.44
C THR A 147 -16.38 -3.55 16.08
N LEU A 148 -16.44 -3.34 17.40
CA LEU A 148 -15.35 -2.69 18.13
C LEU A 148 -14.03 -3.46 18.03
N LEU A 149 -14.06 -4.79 18.13
CA LEU A 149 -12.86 -5.62 18.03
C LEU A 149 -12.24 -5.55 16.64
N ILE A 150 -13.04 -5.58 15.57
CA ILE A 150 -12.55 -5.40 14.19
C ILE A 150 -11.92 -4.02 14.03
N LEU A 151 -12.57 -2.96 14.52
CA LEU A 151 -12.02 -1.60 14.47
C LEU A 151 -10.74 -1.45 15.31
N CYS A 152 -10.69 -2.06 16.51
CA CYS A 152 -9.47 -2.09 17.32
C CYS A 152 -8.32 -2.79 16.60
N GLY A 153 -8.58 -3.91 15.92
CA GLY A 153 -7.59 -4.59 15.08
C GLY A 153 -7.07 -3.70 13.94
N THR A 154 -7.98 -3.01 13.25
CA THR A 154 -7.63 -2.05 12.19
C THR A 154 -6.79 -0.90 12.73
N LEU A 155 -7.16 -0.33 13.88
CA LEU A 155 -6.40 0.73 14.56
C LEU A 155 -5.02 0.26 15.01
N LEU A 156 -4.91 -0.96 15.53
CA LEU A 156 -3.64 -1.56 15.95
C LEU A 156 -2.68 -1.70 14.77
N TYR A 157 -3.16 -2.18 13.63
CA TYR A 157 -2.36 -2.25 12.41
C TYR A 157 -1.92 -0.85 11.94
N SER A 158 -2.87 0.07 11.82
CA SER A 158 -2.60 1.44 11.35
C SER A 158 -1.65 2.19 12.30
N GLY A 159 -1.77 1.98 13.61
CA GLY A 159 -0.86 2.53 14.61
C GLY A 159 0.57 2.00 14.44
N ASN A 160 0.75 0.68 14.28
CA ASN A 160 2.05 0.07 14.06
C ASN A 160 2.69 0.52 12.73
N THR A 161 1.89 0.64 11.68
CA THR A 161 2.37 1.15 10.38
C THR A 161 2.79 2.62 10.48
N LEU A 162 2.02 3.43 11.21
CA LEU A 162 2.35 4.83 11.46
C LEU A 162 3.63 4.97 12.29
N LEU A 163 3.79 4.16 13.34
CA LEU A 163 5.01 4.10 14.15
C LEU A 163 6.22 3.72 13.30
N LEU A 164 6.11 2.69 12.46
CA LEU A 164 7.18 2.30 11.57
C LEU A 164 7.56 3.42 10.59
N HIS A 165 6.55 4.14 10.09
CA HIS A 165 6.77 5.30 9.22
C HIS A 165 7.47 6.47 9.93
N LEU A 166 7.19 6.67 11.22
CA LEU A 166 7.87 7.69 12.03
C LEU A 166 9.31 7.30 12.37
N ILE A 167 9.58 6.01 12.62
CA ILE A 167 10.92 5.48 12.93
C ILE A 167 11.80 5.45 11.67
N LEU A 168 11.23 5.08 10.52
CA LEU A 168 11.95 4.91 9.24
C LEU A 168 11.44 5.85 8.15
N PRO A 169 11.48 7.17 8.34
CA PRO A 169 10.84 8.12 7.44
C PRO A 169 11.46 8.16 6.03
N HIS A 170 12.71 7.70 5.84
CA HIS A 170 13.41 7.76 4.54
C HIS A 170 13.15 6.56 3.62
N ARG A 171 12.64 5.47 4.16
CA ARG A 171 12.42 4.23 3.41
C ARG A 171 11.42 4.33 2.26
N PRO A 172 10.23 4.95 2.40
CA PRO A 172 9.27 5.00 1.30
C PRO A 172 9.82 5.65 0.02
N VAL A 173 10.71 6.67 0.18
CA VAL A 173 11.36 7.31 -0.97
C VAL A 173 12.44 6.41 -1.58
N GLN A 174 13.21 5.72 -0.74
CA GLN A 174 14.23 4.77 -1.21
C GLN A 174 13.61 3.59 -1.95
N ASP A 175 12.51 3.05 -1.43
CA ASP A 175 11.79 1.93 -2.05
C ASP A 175 11.15 2.34 -3.37
N SER A 176 10.52 3.52 -3.42
CA SER A 176 9.98 4.08 -4.67
C SER A 176 11.08 4.34 -5.70
N MET A 177 12.26 4.82 -5.25
CA MET A 177 13.42 5.05 -6.12
C MET A 177 13.97 3.72 -6.66
N ALA A 178 14.12 2.70 -5.81
CA ALA A 178 14.57 1.38 -6.21
C ALA A 178 13.61 0.75 -7.24
N ALA A 179 12.30 0.87 -7.02
CA ALA A 179 11.29 0.43 -7.98
C ALA A 179 11.42 1.16 -9.31
N ALA A 180 11.60 2.48 -9.29
CA ALA A 180 11.76 3.27 -10.53
C ALA A 180 13.00 2.86 -11.32
N TYR A 181 14.13 2.60 -10.65
CA TYR A 181 15.33 2.10 -11.32
C TYR A 181 15.15 0.67 -11.88
N THR A 182 14.39 -0.18 -11.18
CA THR A 182 14.06 -1.53 -11.67
C THR A 182 13.20 -1.48 -12.93
N GLU A 183 12.18 -0.61 -12.96
CA GLU A 183 11.33 -0.44 -14.16
C GLU A 183 12.11 0.21 -15.30
N LEU A 184 13.02 1.15 -15.01
CA LEU A 184 13.90 1.75 -15.99
C LEU A 184 14.88 0.71 -16.59
N ALA A 185 15.45 -0.15 -15.76
CA ALA A 185 16.31 -1.24 -16.23
C ALA A 185 15.55 -2.17 -17.18
N GLY A 186 14.32 -2.59 -16.80
CA GLY A 186 13.46 -3.40 -17.67
C GLY A 186 13.11 -2.70 -18.99
N TYR A 187 12.94 -1.38 -18.99
CA TYR A 187 12.74 -0.60 -20.22
C TYR A 187 13.97 -0.63 -21.11
N LEU A 188 15.16 -0.45 -20.53
CA LEU A 188 16.42 -0.50 -21.27
C LEU A 188 16.71 -1.90 -21.83
N ASP A 189 16.40 -2.96 -21.07
CA ASP A 189 16.55 -4.35 -21.53
C ASP A 189 15.66 -4.66 -22.72
N ILE A 190 14.38 -4.26 -22.69
CA ILE A 190 13.48 -4.42 -23.83
C ILE A 190 13.98 -3.60 -25.03
N LYS A 191 14.45 -2.37 -24.79
CA LYS A 191 14.96 -1.52 -25.85
C LYS A 191 16.25 -2.07 -26.48
N ALA A 192 17.12 -2.68 -25.68
CA ALA A 192 18.33 -3.33 -26.16
C ALA A 192 18.06 -4.46 -27.19
N GLN A 193 16.92 -5.16 -27.02
CA GLN A 193 16.52 -6.24 -27.94
C GLN A 193 16.20 -5.73 -29.36
N PHE A 194 15.95 -4.43 -29.54
CA PHE A 194 15.77 -3.85 -30.89
C PHE A 194 17.08 -3.68 -31.70
N PHE A 195 18.21 -3.80 -31.01
CA PHE A 195 19.53 -3.73 -31.66
C PHE A 195 20.09 -5.11 -32.04
N ASP A 196 19.32 -6.19 -31.75
CA ASP A 196 19.68 -7.53 -32.17
C ASP A 196 19.31 -7.72 -33.66
N PRO A 197 20.28 -7.96 -34.57
CA PRO A 197 20.02 -8.04 -36.00
C PRO A 197 19.31 -9.32 -36.43
N ASP A 198 19.37 -10.37 -35.60
CA ASP A 198 18.94 -11.71 -36.01
C ASP A 198 17.44 -11.99 -35.80
N ASP A 199 16.68 -11.10 -35.11
CA ASP A 199 15.31 -11.36 -34.71
C ASP A 199 14.34 -10.26 -35.18
N THR A 200 13.95 -10.32 -36.44
CA THR A 200 13.00 -9.37 -37.05
C THR A 200 11.54 -9.77 -36.94
N ASP A 201 11.24 -11.04 -36.63
CA ASP A 201 9.88 -11.59 -36.73
C ASP A 201 8.92 -11.15 -35.61
N GLN A 202 9.43 -10.57 -34.51
CA GLN A 202 8.62 -10.18 -33.34
C GLN A 202 8.60 -8.66 -33.08
N LEU A 203 8.85 -7.87 -34.07
CA LEU A 203 9.04 -6.42 -33.91
C LEU A 203 7.82 -5.70 -33.36
N GLU A 204 6.64 -6.08 -33.82
CA GLU A 204 5.37 -5.51 -33.31
C GLU A 204 5.11 -5.83 -31.84
N GLN A 205 5.34 -7.08 -31.43
CA GLN A 205 5.20 -7.50 -30.04
C GLN A 205 6.20 -6.77 -29.14
N ARG A 206 7.43 -6.57 -29.58
CA ARG A 206 8.45 -5.80 -28.84
C ARG A 206 8.08 -4.33 -28.71
N GLN A 207 7.48 -3.72 -29.75
CA GLN A 207 6.99 -2.35 -29.67
C GLN A 207 5.87 -2.20 -28.63
N ILE A 208 4.92 -3.13 -28.59
CA ILE A 208 3.85 -3.15 -27.59
C ILE A 208 4.46 -3.33 -26.20
N ALA A 209 5.38 -4.27 -26.02
CA ALA A 209 6.05 -4.50 -24.74
C ALA A 209 6.83 -3.27 -24.28
N LEU A 210 7.52 -2.57 -25.18
CA LEU A 210 8.25 -1.34 -24.89
C LEU A 210 7.30 -0.22 -24.45
N ALA A 211 6.18 -0.06 -25.16
CA ALA A 211 5.16 0.95 -24.81
C ALA A 211 4.54 0.67 -23.43
N MET A 212 4.21 -0.58 -23.13
CA MET A 212 3.70 -0.99 -21.82
C MET A 212 4.73 -0.74 -20.71
N GLN A 213 6.00 -1.09 -20.95
CA GLN A 213 7.06 -0.87 -19.96
C GLN A 213 7.34 0.62 -19.75
N ASN A 214 7.26 1.44 -20.80
CA ASN A 214 7.35 2.89 -20.71
C ASN A 214 6.27 3.47 -19.77
N GLY A 215 5.03 2.98 -19.87
CA GLY A 215 3.94 3.34 -18.96
C GLY A 215 4.25 3.02 -17.50
N LYS A 216 4.89 1.88 -17.23
CA LYS A 216 5.31 1.50 -15.86
C LYS A 216 6.42 2.43 -15.34
N VAL A 217 7.41 2.77 -16.17
CA VAL A 217 8.48 3.71 -15.80
C VAL A 217 7.92 5.07 -15.44
N ILE A 218 7.03 5.63 -16.27
CA ILE A 218 6.37 6.91 -16.01
C ILE A 218 5.58 6.87 -14.69
N THR A 219 4.86 5.79 -14.45
CA THR A 219 4.10 5.59 -13.22
C THR A 219 5.02 5.55 -12.00
N ALA A 220 6.13 4.81 -12.08
CA ALA A 220 7.12 4.71 -11.02
C ALA A 220 7.81 6.07 -10.77
N PHE A 221 8.16 6.83 -11.80
CA PHE A 221 8.70 8.19 -11.64
C PHE A 221 7.70 9.14 -10.96
N ASN A 222 6.42 9.06 -11.30
CA ASN A 222 5.39 9.87 -10.64
C ASN A 222 5.24 9.53 -9.15
N GLN A 223 5.41 8.27 -8.76
CA GLN A 223 5.43 7.85 -7.37
C GLN A 223 6.64 8.42 -6.62
N VAL A 224 7.84 8.31 -7.19
CA VAL A 224 9.06 8.92 -6.62
C VAL A 224 8.90 10.42 -6.48
N ARG A 225 8.43 11.09 -7.53
CA ARG A 225 8.18 12.52 -7.55
C ARG A 225 7.24 12.93 -6.42
N SER A 226 6.11 12.26 -6.28
CA SER A 226 5.16 12.58 -5.20
C SER A 226 5.74 12.37 -3.81
N ALA A 227 6.56 11.32 -3.60
CA ALA A 227 7.22 11.05 -2.35
C ALA A 227 8.31 12.09 -2.01
N LEU A 228 9.09 12.53 -3.01
CA LEU A 228 10.13 13.57 -2.86
C LEU A 228 9.53 14.95 -2.60
N PHE A 229 8.56 15.39 -3.42
CA PHE A 229 7.96 16.72 -3.29
C PHE A 229 7.20 16.90 -1.97
N TYR A 230 6.57 15.85 -1.45
CA TYR A 230 5.95 15.90 -0.13
C TYR A 230 6.97 16.23 0.97
N ARG A 231 8.19 15.72 0.87
CA ARG A 231 9.26 15.98 1.84
C ARG A 231 9.88 17.38 1.69
N MET A 232 9.94 17.89 0.47
CA MET A 232 10.49 19.22 0.22
C MET A 232 9.59 20.35 0.78
N ARG A 233 8.28 20.10 0.93
CA ARG A 233 7.35 21.08 1.53
C ARG A 233 7.47 21.22 3.04
N GLY A 234 8.08 20.25 3.73
CA GLY A 234 8.09 20.18 5.20
C GLY A 234 9.42 20.44 5.89
N GLN A 235 10.55 20.39 5.21
CA GLN A 235 11.87 20.53 5.84
C GLN A 235 12.89 21.20 4.92
N HIS A 236 13.52 22.27 5.41
CA HIS A 236 14.68 22.90 4.82
C HIS A 236 15.77 21.85 4.48
N ARG A 237 16.14 21.78 3.21
CA ARG A 237 17.36 21.18 2.61
C ARG A 237 18.12 20.15 3.45
N HIS A 238 17.52 19.01 3.73
CA HIS A 238 18.28 17.91 4.29
C HIS A 238 19.22 17.35 3.19
N PRO A 239 20.54 17.21 3.43
CA PRO A 239 21.50 16.76 2.41
C PRO A 239 21.17 15.40 1.81
N ARG A 240 20.47 14.52 2.56
CA ARG A 240 19.98 13.22 2.06
C ARG A 240 18.86 13.38 1.02
N THR A 241 17.96 14.34 1.21
CA THR A 241 16.86 14.60 0.26
C THR A 241 17.41 15.21 -1.04
N ALA A 242 18.40 16.09 -0.95
CA ALA A 242 19.09 16.64 -2.14
C ALA A 242 19.77 15.53 -2.95
N ARG A 243 20.45 14.58 -2.29
CA ARG A 243 21.09 13.44 -2.97
C ARG A 243 20.06 12.54 -3.68
N MET A 244 18.91 12.27 -3.06
CA MET A 244 17.83 11.50 -3.71
C MET A 244 17.25 12.23 -4.90
N LEU A 245 17.17 13.56 -4.85
CA LEU A 245 16.73 14.37 -5.97
C LEU A 245 17.70 14.25 -7.18
N HIS A 246 19.01 14.24 -6.92
CA HIS A 246 20.01 14.01 -7.98
C HIS A 246 19.84 12.62 -8.63
N TYR A 247 19.62 11.58 -7.85
CA TYR A 247 19.33 10.25 -8.40
C TYR A 247 18.06 10.23 -9.23
N TYR A 248 17.01 10.92 -8.79
CA TYR A 248 15.77 11.03 -9.55
C TYR A 248 15.97 11.70 -10.91
N PHE A 249 16.67 12.84 -10.95
CA PHE A 249 16.95 13.54 -12.20
C PHE A 249 17.89 12.74 -13.10
N ALA A 250 18.88 12.05 -12.54
CA ALA A 250 19.74 11.16 -13.32
C ALA A 250 18.94 10.03 -13.99
N ALA A 251 17.99 9.41 -13.27
CA ALA A 251 17.13 8.37 -13.83
C ALA A 251 16.20 8.93 -14.93
N GLN A 252 15.67 10.15 -14.76
CA GLN A 252 14.88 10.82 -15.80
C GLN A 252 15.70 11.12 -17.04
N ASP A 253 16.92 11.64 -16.89
CA ASP A 253 17.82 11.95 -18.00
C ASP A 253 18.17 10.68 -18.80
N ILE A 254 18.46 9.57 -18.11
CA ILE A 254 18.68 8.26 -18.74
C ILE A 254 17.45 7.83 -19.56
N HIS A 255 16.26 7.93 -18.95
CA HIS A 255 15.01 7.55 -19.61
C HIS A 255 14.72 8.43 -20.83
N GLU A 256 14.91 9.75 -20.71
CA GLU A 256 14.68 10.70 -21.78
C GLU A 256 15.63 10.45 -22.97
N ARG A 257 16.91 10.26 -22.71
CA ARG A 257 17.91 9.90 -23.76
C ARG A 257 17.59 8.55 -24.40
N ALA A 258 17.21 7.56 -23.58
CA ALA A 258 16.81 6.27 -24.11
C ALA A 258 15.51 6.35 -24.91
N SER A 259 14.55 7.17 -24.54
CA SER A 259 13.28 7.31 -25.28
C SER A 259 13.43 8.13 -26.57
N SER A 260 14.31 9.13 -26.61
CA SER A 260 14.55 9.99 -27.75
C SER A 260 15.34 9.31 -28.87
N SER A 261 16.11 8.25 -28.56
CA SER A 261 16.82 7.50 -29.58
C SER A 261 15.83 6.75 -30.49
N TYR A 262 15.73 7.20 -31.75
CA TYR A 262 14.81 6.64 -32.74
C TYR A 262 15.35 5.33 -33.32
N ILE A 263 14.60 4.24 -33.18
CA ILE A 263 15.02 2.89 -33.62
C ILE A 263 15.13 2.80 -35.17
N GLY A 264 14.46 3.70 -35.91
CA GLY A 264 14.40 3.68 -37.36
C GLY A 264 15.71 4.10 -38.07
N GLU A 265 16.59 4.85 -37.39
CA GLU A 265 17.87 5.28 -38.02
C GLU A 265 18.95 4.19 -37.97
N TYR A 266 18.90 3.29 -37.00
CA TYR A 266 19.90 2.23 -36.84
C TYR A 266 19.73 1.03 -37.81
N ARG A 267 18.62 0.97 -38.56
CA ARG A 267 18.40 -0.03 -39.64
C ARG A 267 19.12 0.27 -40.93
N ARG A 268 19.80 1.42 -41.02
CA ARG A 268 20.49 1.87 -42.23
C ARG A 268 22.01 1.63 -42.20
N PHE A 269 22.51 1.06 -41.14
CA PHE A 269 23.89 0.63 -40.98
C PHE A 269 23.93 -0.87 -40.73
#